data_7ea88765443a1936d9854eff70202583
#
_entry.id   7ea88765443a1936d9854eff70202583
#
_cell.length_a   1.000
_cell.length_b   1.000
_cell.length_c   1.000
_cell.angle_alpha   90.00
_cell.angle_beta   90.00
_cell.angle_gamma   90.00
#
_symmetry.space_group_name_H-M   'P 1'
#
loop_
_entity.id
_entity.type
_entity.pdbx_description
1 polymer ?
#
loop_
_entity_poly.entity_id
_entity_poly.type
_entity_poly.pdbx_seq_one_letter_code
_entity_poly.pdbx_strand_id
1 'polypeptide(L)'
;MAPNGSNTNRLPDPTGAFATTHWSVVLNAGGEDSSQALVAIEKLARAYWYPLYAYVRRKGHDTHTAEDLTQEFFARVISRNFFARVDRTKGRFRSWLLGAMNHFLAHEWEKARAQKRGGGATLIPLDEAQANERYERQLAVDSAPEKVFDQQWALTLLERAATRLRAAYIADGRPEVYDCLKAFISGGSAPPSYGEAAVQLGLTESAVKSAVHRLRQRFHELVREEVAQTVCTPTDLDDELRYLLTVIRS
;
A
#
# COMPACT_ATOMS: atom_id res chain seq x y z
N MET A 1 -15.62 29.71 47.89
CA MET A 1 -16.39 29.69 46.63
C MET A 1 -15.38 29.43 45.53
N ALA A 2 -15.22 28.19 45.13
CA ALA A 2 -14.27 27.75 44.09
C ALA A 2 -15.08 27.30 42.87
N PRO A 3 -14.72 27.68 41.63
CA PRO A 3 -15.37 27.14 40.45
C PRO A 3 -14.71 25.84 39.96
N ASN A 4 -15.56 24.87 39.74
CA ASN A 4 -15.32 23.58 39.11
C ASN A 4 -14.61 23.72 37.76
N GLY A 5 -13.43 23.14 37.63
CA GLY A 5 -12.79 22.90 36.36
C GLY A 5 -13.20 21.53 35.80
N SER A 6 -14.18 21.52 34.93
CA SER A 6 -14.56 20.32 34.15
C SER A 6 -13.48 20.02 33.09
N ASN A 7 -12.62 19.08 33.40
CA ASN A 7 -11.66 18.53 32.42
C ASN A 7 -12.40 17.56 31.48
N THR A 8 -12.98 18.09 30.40
CA THR A 8 -13.52 17.27 29.30
C THR A 8 -12.38 16.74 28.48
N ASN A 9 -12.02 15.49 28.75
CA ASN A 9 -11.15 14.66 27.90
C ASN A 9 -11.87 14.43 26.55
N ARG A 10 -11.70 15.38 25.62
CA ARG A 10 -12.26 15.32 24.28
C ARG A 10 -11.40 14.33 23.48
N LEU A 11 -11.94 13.14 23.25
CA LEU A 11 -11.40 12.21 22.27
C LEU A 11 -11.20 12.95 20.93
N PRO A 12 -10.09 12.75 20.20
CA PRO A 12 -9.89 13.40 18.92
C PRO A 12 -11.00 12.99 17.95
N ASP A 13 -11.58 13.97 17.29
CA ASP A 13 -12.66 13.85 16.33
C ASP A 13 -12.21 12.95 15.16
N PRO A 14 -12.87 11.81 14.89
CA PRO A 14 -12.45 10.87 13.86
C PRO A 14 -12.58 11.45 12.44
N THR A 15 -13.25 12.57 12.26
CA THR A 15 -13.44 13.23 10.95
C THR A 15 -12.22 14.02 10.48
N GLY A 16 -11.33 14.47 11.39
CA GLY A 16 -10.13 15.25 11.01
C GLY A 16 -9.04 14.43 10.31
N ALA A 17 -8.96 13.11 10.56
CA ALA A 17 -7.93 12.24 9.97
C ALA A 17 -8.16 11.97 8.47
N PHE A 18 -9.38 12.14 7.95
CA PHE A 18 -9.73 11.90 6.56
C PHE A 18 -9.54 13.11 5.64
N ALA A 19 -9.40 14.32 6.20
CA ALA A 19 -9.23 15.54 5.41
C ALA A 19 -7.86 15.64 4.70
N THR A 20 -6.89 14.82 5.06
CA THR A 20 -5.48 14.91 4.63
C THR A 20 -4.90 13.59 4.10
N THR A 21 -5.72 12.70 3.54
CA THR A 21 -5.21 11.47 2.90
C THR A 21 -4.46 11.80 1.61
N HIS A 22 -3.48 11.01 1.23
CA HIS A 22 -2.75 11.22 -0.03
C HIS A 22 -3.70 11.26 -1.22
N TRP A 23 -4.73 10.42 -1.22
CA TRP A 23 -5.72 10.42 -2.29
C TRP A 23 -6.58 11.70 -2.29
N SER A 24 -7.03 12.17 -1.14
CA SER A 24 -7.78 13.43 -1.05
C SER A 24 -6.95 14.64 -1.45
N VAL A 25 -5.64 14.67 -1.11
CA VAL A 25 -4.71 15.71 -1.56
C VAL A 25 -4.60 15.72 -3.08
N VAL A 26 -4.44 14.55 -3.70
CA VAL A 26 -4.39 14.42 -5.16
C VAL A 26 -5.68 14.90 -5.82
N LEU A 27 -6.84 14.51 -5.29
CA LEU A 27 -8.14 14.92 -5.83
C LEU A 27 -8.39 16.42 -5.71
N ASN A 28 -7.89 17.05 -4.65
CA ASN A 28 -8.08 18.47 -4.39
C ASN A 28 -7.06 19.36 -5.11
N ALA A 29 -5.98 18.80 -5.62
CA ALA A 29 -4.89 19.51 -6.29
C ALA A 29 -5.24 20.03 -7.72
N GLY A 30 -6.48 19.97 -8.12
CA GLY A 30 -6.95 20.57 -9.38
C GLY A 30 -6.84 22.11 -9.46
N GLY A 31 -6.09 22.77 -8.54
CA GLY A 31 -5.91 24.21 -8.46
C GLY A 31 -4.44 24.59 -8.17
N GLU A 32 -4.12 25.15 -7.04
CA GLU A 32 -2.91 25.99 -6.86
C GLU A 32 -1.71 25.33 -6.14
N ASP A 33 -1.83 24.12 -5.53
CA ASP A 33 -0.75 23.46 -4.79
C ASP A 33 -0.19 22.22 -5.49
N SER A 34 0.45 22.41 -6.64
CA SER A 34 1.02 21.32 -7.43
C SER A 34 2.14 20.53 -6.71
N SER A 35 2.88 21.15 -5.79
CA SER A 35 3.98 20.50 -5.07
C SER A 35 3.52 19.44 -4.06
N GLN A 36 2.47 19.71 -3.28
CA GLN A 36 1.91 18.75 -2.33
C GLN A 36 1.24 17.57 -3.05
N ALA A 37 0.57 17.84 -4.16
CA ALA A 37 -0.01 16.81 -5.01
C ALA A 37 1.06 15.90 -5.60
N LEU A 38 2.17 16.43 -6.09
CA LEU A 38 3.27 15.64 -6.61
C LEU A 38 3.87 14.71 -5.53
N VAL A 39 4.08 15.20 -4.31
CA VAL A 39 4.54 14.37 -3.20
C VAL A 39 3.52 13.28 -2.83
N ALA A 40 2.24 13.61 -2.82
CA ALA A 40 1.18 12.64 -2.53
C ALA A 40 1.09 11.56 -3.62
N ILE A 41 1.18 11.95 -4.90
CA ILE A 41 1.23 11.02 -6.04
C ILE A 41 2.45 10.12 -5.97
N GLU A 42 3.64 10.67 -5.67
CA GLU A 42 4.85 9.88 -5.55
C GLU A 42 4.73 8.80 -4.47
N LYS A 43 4.17 9.15 -3.31
CA LYS A 43 3.93 8.18 -2.23
C LYS A 43 2.93 7.09 -2.62
N LEU A 44 1.87 7.46 -3.34
CA LEU A 44 0.91 6.50 -3.89
C LEU A 44 1.55 5.64 -4.99
N ALA A 45 2.31 6.25 -5.91
CA ALA A 45 3.01 5.53 -6.95
C ALA A 45 3.95 4.46 -6.38
N ARG A 46 4.74 4.80 -5.37
CA ARG A 46 5.63 3.84 -4.69
C ARG A 46 4.87 2.67 -4.03
N ALA A 47 3.64 2.88 -3.57
CA ALA A 47 2.82 1.83 -2.99
C ALA A 47 2.18 0.91 -4.05
N TYR A 48 1.93 1.45 -5.25
CA TYR A 48 1.18 0.76 -6.30
C TYR A 48 2.03 0.33 -7.50
N TRP A 49 3.32 0.69 -7.53
CA TRP A 49 4.20 0.35 -8.65
C TRP A 49 4.27 -1.17 -8.85
N TYR A 50 4.62 -1.90 -7.80
CA TYR A 50 4.76 -3.35 -7.89
C TYR A 50 3.43 -4.08 -8.18
N PRO A 51 2.30 -3.76 -7.54
CA PRO A 51 0.99 -4.28 -7.92
C PRO A 51 0.64 -4.09 -9.40
N LEU A 52 0.92 -2.91 -9.97
CA LEU A 52 0.69 -2.66 -11.39
C LEU A 52 1.67 -3.39 -12.30
N TYR A 53 2.94 -3.45 -11.94
CA TYR A 53 3.92 -4.25 -12.64
C TYR A 53 3.49 -5.73 -12.73
N ALA A 54 3.12 -6.33 -11.60
CA ALA A 54 2.63 -7.71 -11.56
C ALA A 54 1.36 -7.91 -12.41
N TYR A 55 0.47 -6.92 -12.43
CA TYR A 55 -0.70 -6.90 -13.29
C TYR A 55 -0.32 -6.92 -14.78
N VAL A 56 0.58 -6.05 -15.21
CA VAL A 56 1.06 -5.97 -16.61
C VAL A 56 1.78 -7.25 -17.01
N ARG A 57 2.62 -7.82 -16.13
CA ARG A 57 3.23 -9.12 -16.33
C ARG A 57 2.18 -10.22 -16.57
N ARG A 58 1.12 -10.22 -15.76
CA ARG A 58 0.02 -11.21 -15.88
C ARG A 58 -0.82 -11.03 -17.15
N LYS A 59 -0.85 -9.83 -17.73
CA LYS A 59 -1.43 -9.56 -19.06
C LYS A 59 -0.62 -10.15 -20.22
N GLY A 60 0.53 -10.78 -19.95
CA GLY A 60 1.35 -11.47 -20.93
C GLY A 60 2.54 -10.66 -21.46
N HIS A 61 2.86 -9.52 -20.85
CA HIS A 61 4.08 -8.77 -21.18
C HIS A 61 5.31 -9.40 -20.51
N ASP A 62 6.46 -9.39 -21.19
CA ASP A 62 7.74 -9.77 -20.60
C ASP A 62 8.21 -8.75 -19.54
N THR A 63 9.30 -9.08 -18.84
CA THR A 63 9.85 -8.26 -17.75
C THR A 63 10.09 -6.82 -18.18
N HIS A 64 10.90 -6.59 -19.21
CA HIS A 64 11.29 -5.25 -19.67
C HIS A 64 10.09 -4.45 -20.16
N THR A 65 9.24 -5.06 -20.99
CA THR A 65 8.01 -4.40 -21.47
C THR A 65 7.08 -4.02 -20.32
N ALA A 66 6.94 -4.87 -19.30
CA ALA A 66 6.08 -4.57 -18.16
C ALA A 66 6.64 -3.44 -17.29
N GLU A 67 7.95 -3.39 -17.11
CA GLU A 67 8.65 -2.30 -16.41
C GLU A 67 8.47 -0.97 -17.14
N ASP A 68 8.78 -0.94 -18.44
CA ASP A 68 8.64 0.23 -19.29
C ASP A 68 7.20 0.78 -19.28
N LEU A 69 6.21 -0.10 -19.48
CA LEU A 69 4.80 0.29 -19.48
C LEU A 69 4.37 0.83 -18.10
N THR A 70 4.84 0.21 -17.02
CA THR A 70 4.49 0.66 -15.68
C THR A 70 5.14 2.02 -15.37
N GLN A 71 6.39 2.22 -15.75
CA GLN A 71 7.11 3.49 -15.59
C GLN A 71 6.47 4.58 -16.45
N GLU A 72 6.21 4.32 -17.72
CA GLU A 72 5.58 5.29 -18.63
C GLU A 72 4.17 5.68 -18.14
N PHE A 73 3.41 4.72 -17.61
CA PHE A 73 2.11 5.00 -17.01
C PHE A 73 2.24 6.01 -15.87
N PHE A 74 3.12 5.76 -14.89
CA PHE A 74 3.30 6.69 -13.77
C PHE A 74 3.88 8.03 -14.22
N ALA A 75 4.81 8.06 -15.17
CA ALA A 75 5.32 9.29 -15.74
C ALA A 75 4.19 10.15 -16.36
N ARG A 76 3.25 9.52 -17.07
CA ARG A 76 2.07 10.20 -17.64
C ARG A 76 1.09 10.65 -16.55
N VAL A 77 0.88 9.83 -15.53
CA VAL A 77 0.03 10.17 -14.39
C VAL A 77 0.56 11.40 -13.66
N ILE A 78 1.89 11.48 -13.47
CA ILE A 78 2.56 12.59 -12.79
C ILE A 78 2.63 13.85 -13.68
N SER A 79 3.01 13.71 -14.97
CA SER A 79 3.31 14.83 -15.85
C SER A 79 2.09 15.55 -16.42
N ARG A 80 0.99 14.84 -16.58
CA ARG A 80 -0.25 15.41 -17.12
C ARG A 80 -1.21 15.59 -15.97
N ASN A 81 -1.74 16.72 -15.73
CA ASN A 81 -2.85 17.01 -14.80
C ASN A 81 -4.00 15.95 -14.96
N PHE A 82 -3.60 14.66 -14.96
CA PHE A 82 -4.43 13.48 -15.20
C PHE A 82 -5.54 13.39 -14.16
N PHE A 83 -5.25 13.94 -12.98
CA PHE A 83 -6.16 14.01 -11.85
C PHE A 83 -7.27 15.05 -11.99
N ALA A 84 -7.11 16.06 -12.86
CA ALA A 84 -8.17 17.02 -13.14
C ALA A 84 -9.43 16.36 -13.76
N ARG A 85 -9.28 15.15 -14.29
CA ARG A 85 -10.36 14.35 -14.89
C ARG A 85 -10.86 13.21 -13.98
N VAL A 86 -10.32 13.11 -12.76
CA VAL A 86 -10.75 12.04 -11.84
C VAL A 86 -12.13 12.37 -11.31
N ASP A 87 -13.05 11.45 -11.54
CA ASP A 87 -14.39 11.51 -10.97
C ASP A 87 -14.30 11.30 -9.45
N ARG A 88 -14.51 12.36 -8.69
CA ARG A 88 -14.44 12.38 -7.23
C ARG A 88 -15.44 11.44 -6.57
N THR A 89 -16.46 10.97 -7.28
CA THR A 89 -17.45 10.02 -6.78
C THR A 89 -16.94 8.57 -6.80
N LYS A 90 -15.84 8.29 -7.50
CA LYS A 90 -15.21 6.96 -7.58
C LYS A 90 -14.20 6.74 -6.45
N GLY A 91 -14.66 6.79 -5.22
CA GLY A 91 -14.04 6.78 -3.91
C GLY A 91 -12.72 6.06 -3.65
N ARG A 92 -12.27 5.10 -4.49
CA ARG A 92 -11.12 4.22 -4.19
C ARG A 92 -10.02 4.40 -5.22
N PHE A 93 -8.83 4.82 -4.74
CA PHE A 93 -7.64 5.00 -5.59
C PHE A 93 -7.30 3.73 -6.38
N ARG A 94 -7.35 2.57 -5.74
CA ARG A 94 -7.04 1.27 -6.35
C ARG A 94 -7.88 0.99 -7.59
N SER A 95 -9.20 1.15 -7.49
CA SER A 95 -10.12 0.89 -8.62
C SER A 95 -9.92 1.86 -9.76
N TRP A 96 -9.70 3.15 -9.44
CA TRP A 96 -9.38 4.17 -10.43
C TRP A 96 -8.07 3.86 -11.14
N LEU A 97 -7.01 3.51 -10.38
CA LEU A 97 -5.68 3.24 -10.91
C LEU A 97 -5.68 2.06 -11.90
N LEU A 98 -6.38 0.98 -11.54
CA LEU A 98 -6.51 -0.20 -12.42
C LEU A 98 -7.28 0.14 -13.70
N GLY A 99 -8.36 0.91 -13.60
CA GLY A 99 -9.10 1.41 -14.77
C GLY A 99 -8.23 2.28 -15.68
N ALA A 100 -7.46 3.21 -15.09
CA ALA A 100 -6.54 4.07 -15.81
C ALA A 100 -5.43 3.27 -16.53
N MET A 101 -4.86 2.25 -15.85
CA MET A 101 -3.86 1.36 -16.45
C MET A 101 -4.45 0.58 -17.63
N ASN A 102 -5.67 0.06 -17.53
CA ASN A 102 -6.32 -0.63 -18.64
C ASN A 102 -6.50 0.26 -19.86
N HIS A 103 -6.94 1.49 -19.68
CA HIS A 103 -7.04 2.48 -20.76
C HIS A 103 -5.68 2.80 -21.37
N PHE A 104 -4.66 2.94 -20.53
CA PHE A 104 -3.29 3.17 -20.98
C PHE A 104 -2.79 2.01 -21.84
N LEU A 105 -2.92 0.77 -21.38
CA LEU A 105 -2.47 -0.43 -22.11
C LEU A 105 -3.20 -0.58 -23.44
N ALA A 106 -4.51 -0.34 -23.49
CA ALA A 106 -5.28 -0.36 -24.75
C ALA A 106 -4.74 0.67 -25.74
N HIS A 107 -4.47 1.89 -25.30
CA HIS A 107 -3.93 2.96 -26.14
C HIS A 107 -2.49 2.63 -26.64
N GLU A 108 -1.61 2.08 -25.79
CA GLU A 108 -0.26 1.69 -26.19
C GLU A 108 -0.31 0.51 -27.19
N TRP A 109 -1.24 -0.43 -27.02
CA TRP A 109 -1.45 -1.50 -27.98
C TRP A 109 -1.90 -0.98 -29.36
N GLU A 110 -2.86 -0.03 -29.40
CA GLU A 110 -3.28 0.62 -30.66
C GLU A 110 -2.13 1.37 -31.32
N LYS A 111 -1.34 2.12 -30.53
CA LYS A 111 -0.15 2.85 -30.98
C LYS A 111 0.91 1.91 -31.52
N ALA A 112 1.20 0.79 -30.86
CA ALA A 112 2.15 -0.22 -31.33
C ALA A 112 1.69 -0.88 -32.63
N ARG A 113 0.41 -1.13 -32.80
CA ARG A 113 -0.16 -1.59 -34.09
C ARG A 113 0.00 -0.56 -35.21
N ALA A 114 -0.15 0.73 -34.89
CA ALA A 114 0.02 1.82 -35.85
C ALA A 114 1.52 2.10 -36.12
N GLN A 115 2.38 1.92 -35.11
CA GLN A 115 3.81 2.23 -35.12
C GLN A 115 4.72 1.01 -35.31
N LYS A 116 4.43 0.00 -36.07
CA LYS A 116 5.50 -0.94 -36.51
C LYS A 116 6.68 -0.17 -37.17
N ARG A 117 6.89 1.09 -36.82
CA ARG A 117 7.92 2.05 -37.21
C ARG A 117 8.31 2.97 -36.01
N GLY A 118 9.26 2.53 -35.18
CA GLY A 118 10.29 3.29 -34.49
C GLY A 118 9.99 4.29 -33.36
N GLY A 119 10.75 4.20 -32.25
CA GLY A 119 11.09 5.32 -31.37
C GLY A 119 10.98 5.09 -29.85
N GLY A 120 12.06 5.34 -29.11
CA GLY A 120 12.27 5.03 -27.70
C GLY A 120 11.91 6.12 -26.69
N ALA A 121 11.91 5.78 -25.37
CA ALA A 121 11.64 6.65 -24.22
C ALA A 121 12.65 6.43 -23.08
N THR A 122 12.78 7.41 -22.18
CA THR A 122 13.82 7.57 -21.14
C THR A 122 13.35 7.03 -19.78
N LEU A 123 14.26 6.36 -19.03
CA LEU A 123 14.02 5.52 -17.85
C LEU A 123 14.27 6.25 -16.51
N ILE A 124 13.51 5.89 -15.48
CA ILE A 124 13.76 6.20 -14.05
C ILE A 124 14.15 4.89 -13.34
N PRO A 125 15.30 4.80 -12.63
CA PRO A 125 15.74 3.54 -12.04
C PRO A 125 14.96 3.19 -10.75
N LEU A 126 14.28 2.06 -10.76
CA LEU A 126 13.83 1.31 -9.60
C LEU A 126 14.53 -0.06 -9.59
N ASP A 127 14.57 -0.73 -8.43
CA ASP A 127 15.30 -1.98 -8.24
C ASP A 127 14.62 -3.16 -9.00
N GLU A 128 14.98 -3.31 -10.27
CA GLU A 128 14.39 -4.22 -11.26
C GLU A 128 14.58 -5.70 -10.88
N ALA A 129 15.73 -6.03 -10.28
CA ALA A 129 16.07 -7.40 -9.92
C ALA A 129 15.14 -7.96 -8.84
N GLN A 130 14.81 -7.15 -7.81
CA GLN A 130 13.93 -7.55 -6.73
C GLN A 130 12.47 -7.75 -7.20
N ALA A 131 12.00 -6.91 -8.12
CA ALA A 131 10.64 -6.99 -8.63
C ALA A 131 10.41 -8.28 -9.44
N ASN A 132 11.38 -8.66 -10.29
CA ASN A 132 11.28 -9.87 -11.11
C ASN A 132 11.40 -11.15 -10.25
N GLU A 133 12.37 -11.21 -9.34
CA GLU A 133 12.53 -12.34 -8.42
C GLU A 133 11.29 -12.55 -7.53
N ARG A 134 10.67 -11.47 -7.08
CA ARG A 134 9.42 -11.52 -6.33
C ARG A 134 8.27 -12.07 -7.18
N TYR A 135 8.14 -11.62 -8.44
CA TYR A 135 7.11 -12.10 -9.36
C TYR A 135 7.26 -13.58 -9.68
N GLU A 136 8.47 -14.05 -9.99
CA GLU A 136 8.74 -15.46 -10.34
C GLU A 136 8.42 -16.41 -9.17
N ARG A 137 8.71 -16.02 -7.93
CA ARG A 137 8.33 -16.80 -6.74
C ARG A 137 6.82 -16.94 -6.55
N GLN A 138 6.03 -16.05 -7.13
CA GLN A 138 4.57 -15.98 -6.96
C GLN A 138 3.78 -16.54 -8.15
N LEU A 139 4.44 -16.97 -9.23
CA LEU A 139 3.83 -17.48 -10.48
C LEU A 139 3.01 -18.76 -10.34
N ALA A 140 2.99 -19.39 -9.16
CA ALA A 140 2.43 -20.74 -8.97
C ALA A 140 0.89 -20.83 -9.08
N VAL A 141 0.16 -19.72 -9.26
CA VAL A 141 -1.31 -19.72 -9.30
C VAL A 141 -1.82 -19.14 -10.62
N ASP A 142 -2.64 -19.91 -11.34
CA ASP A 142 -3.35 -19.46 -12.54
C ASP A 142 -4.50 -18.52 -12.15
N SER A 143 -4.16 -17.27 -11.82
CA SER A 143 -5.10 -16.24 -11.35
C SER A 143 -5.32 -15.17 -12.41
N ALA A 144 -6.54 -14.63 -12.47
CA ALA A 144 -6.85 -13.47 -13.31
C ALA A 144 -5.92 -12.28 -12.97
N PRO A 145 -5.53 -11.45 -13.96
CA PRO A 145 -4.63 -10.30 -13.72
C PRO A 145 -5.12 -9.37 -12.61
N GLU A 146 -6.42 -9.12 -12.53
CA GLU A 146 -7.06 -8.30 -11.50
C GLU A 146 -6.86 -8.88 -10.10
N LYS A 147 -6.96 -10.21 -9.96
CA LYS A 147 -6.73 -10.91 -8.69
C LYS A 147 -5.27 -10.80 -8.27
N VAL A 148 -4.33 -10.93 -9.21
CA VAL A 148 -2.90 -10.74 -8.95
C VAL A 148 -2.63 -9.31 -8.45
N PHE A 149 -3.21 -8.30 -9.10
CA PHE A 149 -3.09 -6.90 -8.66
C PHE A 149 -3.58 -6.72 -7.23
N ASP A 150 -4.76 -7.24 -6.91
CA ASP A 150 -5.34 -7.12 -5.57
C ASP A 150 -4.50 -7.83 -4.50
N GLN A 151 -3.97 -9.02 -4.79
CA GLN A 151 -3.08 -9.74 -3.89
C GLN A 151 -1.78 -8.98 -3.65
N GLN A 152 -1.15 -8.45 -4.71
CA GLN A 152 0.09 -7.67 -4.58
C GLN A 152 -0.14 -6.35 -3.85
N TRP A 153 -1.26 -5.69 -4.08
CA TRP A 153 -1.68 -4.51 -3.32
C TRP A 153 -1.81 -4.84 -1.82
N ALA A 154 -2.51 -5.92 -1.48
CA ALA A 154 -2.70 -6.34 -0.09
C ALA A 154 -1.34 -6.64 0.59
N LEU A 155 -0.47 -7.41 -0.06
CA LEU A 155 0.86 -7.72 0.45
C LEU A 155 1.71 -6.47 0.64
N THR A 156 1.70 -5.55 -0.31
CA THR A 156 2.46 -4.30 -0.22
C THR A 156 2.01 -3.44 0.96
N LEU A 157 0.70 -3.36 1.23
CA LEU A 157 0.20 -2.64 2.41
C LEU A 157 0.66 -3.29 3.73
N LEU A 158 0.59 -4.61 3.81
CA LEU A 158 1.05 -5.35 5.01
C LEU A 158 2.55 -5.19 5.23
N GLU A 159 3.37 -5.26 4.18
CA GLU A 159 4.82 -5.06 4.25
C GLU A 159 5.19 -3.65 4.72
N ARG A 160 4.48 -2.63 4.21
CA ARG A 160 4.67 -1.24 4.65
C ARG A 160 4.32 -1.05 6.12
N ALA A 161 3.20 -1.61 6.56
CA ALA A 161 2.80 -1.57 7.96
C ALA A 161 3.82 -2.30 8.86
N ALA A 162 4.32 -3.47 8.44
CA ALA A 162 5.35 -4.21 9.16
C ALA A 162 6.69 -3.45 9.23
N THR A 163 7.09 -2.78 8.13
CA THR A 163 8.29 -1.94 8.09
C THR A 163 8.18 -0.75 9.06
N ARG A 164 7.04 -0.07 9.09
CA ARG A 164 6.76 1.03 10.02
C ARG A 164 6.76 0.54 11.47
N LEU A 165 6.15 -0.62 11.72
CA LEU A 165 6.14 -1.22 13.05
C LEU A 165 7.56 -1.55 13.52
N ARG A 166 8.38 -2.17 12.65
CA ARG A 166 9.79 -2.45 12.95
C ARG A 166 10.58 -1.17 13.27
N ALA A 167 10.39 -0.13 12.46
CA ALA A 167 11.04 1.16 12.69
C ALA A 167 10.67 1.77 14.05
N ALA A 168 9.42 1.64 14.50
CA ALA A 168 8.99 2.09 15.81
C ALA A 168 9.70 1.32 16.94
N TYR A 169 9.82 -0.02 16.84
CA TYR A 169 10.54 -0.82 17.81
C TYR A 169 12.05 -0.51 17.86
N ILE A 170 12.67 -0.20 16.71
CA ILE A 170 14.07 0.25 16.64
C ILE A 170 14.22 1.61 17.34
N ALA A 171 13.33 2.56 17.08
CA ALA A 171 13.36 3.87 17.71
C ALA A 171 13.17 3.80 19.24
N ASP A 172 12.39 2.82 19.72
CA ASP A 172 12.20 2.53 21.14
C ASP A 172 13.38 1.76 21.77
N GLY A 173 14.44 1.43 21.01
CA GLY A 173 15.58 0.65 21.49
C GLY A 173 15.27 -0.83 21.77
N ARG A 174 14.26 -1.41 21.11
CA ARG A 174 13.80 -2.80 21.36
C ARG A 174 13.68 -3.62 20.06
N PRO A 175 14.66 -3.59 19.14
CA PRO A 175 14.59 -4.31 17.87
C PRO A 175 14.47 -5.82 18.05
N GLU A 176 15.13 -6.41 19.08
CA GLU A 176 15.10 -7.84 19.41
C GLU A 176 13.70 -8.33 19.80
N VAL A 177 12.90 -7.47 20.46
CA VAL A 177 11.50 -7.79 20.80
C VAL A 177 10.68 -7.93 19.52
N TYR A 178 10.85 -7.00 18.57
CA TYR A 178 10.17 -7.11 17.27
C TYR A 178 10.61 -8.37 16.52
N ASP A 179 11.92 -8.63 16.43
CA ASP A 179 12.45 -9.78 15.69
C ASP A 179 12.00 -11.12 16.26
N CYS A 180 11.85 -11.22 17.57
CA CYS A 180 11.27 -12.39 18.24
C CYS A 180 9.77 -12.54 17.98
N LEU A 181 9.01 -11.42 18.01
CA LEU A 181 7.55 -11.47 18.00
C LEU A 181 6.93 -11.31 16.60
N LYS A 182 7.68 -10.91 15.57
CA LYS A 182 7.14 -10.65 14.20
C LYS A 182 6.39 -11.85 13.60
N ALA A 183 6.79 -13.10 13.94
CA ALA A 183 6.12 -14.31 13.47
C ALA A 183 4.65 -14.41 13.92
N PHE A 184 4.24 -13.69 14.98
CA PHE A 184 2.86 -13.67 15.45
C PHE A 184 1.94 -12.77 14.61
N ILE A 185 2.49 -11.97 13.68
CA ILE A 185 1.74 -11.12 12.74
C ILE A 185 1.98 -11.48 11.28
N SER A 186 3.04 -12.23 10.96
CA SER A 186 3.32 -12.71 9.60
C SER A 186 2.70 -14.10 9.38
N GLY A 187 1.92 -14.25 8.30
CA GLY A 187 1.24 -15.52 7.99
C GLY A 187 2.12 -16.64 7.42
N GLY A 188 3.44 -16.44 7.30
CA GLY A 188 4.33 -17.33 6.54
C GLY A 188 4.98 -18.48 7.31
N SER A 189 5.12 -18.39 8.61
CA SER A 189 5.75 -19.41 9.46
C SER A 189 4.92 -19.62 10.72
N ALA A 190 4.90 -20.85 11.25
CA ALA A 190 4.29 -21.07 12.55
C ALA A 190 5.02 -20.21 13.60
N PRO A 191 4.30 -19.38 14.38
CA PRO A 191 4.94 -18.60 15.42
C PRO A 191 5.52 -19.53 16.50
N PRO A 192 6.60 -19.12 17.18
CA PRO A 192 7.12 -19.86 18.34
C PRO A 192 6.03 -19.94 19.42
N SER A 193 6.14 -20.90 20.32
CA SER A 193 5.30 -20.92 21.52
C SER A 193 5.57 -19.69 22.39
N TYR A 194 4.61 -19.30 23.20
CA TYR A 194 4.80 -18.18 24.14
C TYR A 194 5.93 -18.46 25.15
N GLY A 195 6.14 -19.76 25.51
CA GLY A 195 7.22 -20.18 26.38
C GLY A 195 8.59 -19.99 25.73
N GLU A 196 8.77 -20.40 24.47
CA GLU A 196 10.03 -20.20 23.74
C GLU A 196 10.36 -18.71 23.59
N ALA A 197 9.38 -17.90 23.23
CA ALA A 197 9.56 -16.45 23.13
C ALA A 197 9.87 -15.82 24.51
N ALA A 198 9.29 -16.36 25.61
CA ALA A 198 9.57 -15.91 26.96
C ALA A 198 11.03 -16.17 27.36
N VAL A 199 11.54 -17.36 27.07
CA VAL A 199 12.96 -17.73 27.31
C VAL A 199 13.87 -16.81 26.49
N GLN A 200 13.59 -16.62 25.20
CA GLN A 200 14.41 -15.79 24.32
C GLN A 200 14.49 -14.33 24.77
N LEU A 201 13.38 -13.78 25.29
CA LEU A 201 13.29 -12.37 25.71
C LEU A 201 13.61 -12.16 27.21
N GLY A 202 13.83 -13.20 27.99
CA GLY A 202 14.01 -13.11 29.43
C GLY A 202 12.74 -12.60 30.15
N LEU A 203 11.57 -12.93 29.65
CA LEU A 203 10.25 -12.46 30.14
C LEU A 203 9.43 -13.65 30.67
N THR A 204 8.31 -13.33 31.35
CA THR A 204 7.29 -14.34 31.66
C THR A 204 6.37 -14.56 30.45
N GLU A 205 5.76 -15.74 30.35
CA GLU A 205 4.77 -16.01 29.28
C GLU A 205 3.60 -15.00 29.28
N SER A 206 3.15 -14.57 30.44
CA SER A 206 2.10 -13.55 30.55
C SER A 206 2.54 -12.21 29.96
N ALA A 207 3.79 -11.81 30.22
CA ALA A 207 4.37 -10.60 29.62
C ALA A 207 4.49 -10.73 28.10
N VAL A 208 4.89 -11.89 27.57
CA VAL A 208 4.95 -12.16 26.13
C VAL A 208 3.55 -12.11 25.49
N LYS A 209 2.52 -12.74 26.11
CA LYS A 209 1.12 -12.65 25.62
C LYS A 209 0.65 -11.21 25.52
N SER A 210 0.95 -10.39 26.55
CA SER A 210 0.63 -8.97 26.54
C SER A 210 1.41 -8.19 25.47
N ALA A 211 2.69 -8.54 25.24
CA ALA A 211 3.51 -7.93 24.19
C ALA A 211 2.99 -8.27 22.78
N VAL A 212 2.64 -9.54 22.54
CA VAL A 212 2.02 -9.98 21.27
C VAL A 212 0.68 -9.29 21.02
N HIS A 213 -0.15 -9.12 22.06
CA HIS A 213 -1.41 -8.39 21.93
C HIS A 213 -1.17 -6.94 21.48
N ARG A 214 -0.25 -6.21 22.15
CA ARG A 214 0.11 -4.84 21.76
C ARG A 214 0.72 -4.77 20.36
N LEU A 215 1.59 -5.73 19.98
CA LEU A 215 2.16 -5.83 18.65
C LEU A 215 1.07 -5.95 17.57
N ARG A 216 0.10 -6.86 17.77
CA ARG A 216 -1.04 -7.07 16.85
C ARG A 216 -1.92 -5.84 16.75
N GLN A 217 -2.24 -5.22 17.88
CA GLN A 217 -3.04 -4.00 17.91
C GLN A 217 -2.35 -2.87 17.12
N ARG A 218 -1.06 -2.65 17.38
CA ARG A 218 -0.30 -1.60 16.68
C ARG A 218 -0.13 -1.91 15.19
N PHE A 219 0.07 -3.17 14.83
CA PHE A 219 0.10 -3.58 13.42
C PHE A 219 -1.23 -3.30 12.72
N HIS A 220 -2.35 -3.64 13.34
CA HIS A 220 -3.68 -3.38 12.80
C HIS A 220 -3.93 -1.86 12.61
N GLU A 221 -3.52 -1.03 13.56
CA GLU A 221 -3.60 0.43 13.44
C GLU A 221 -2.79 0.93 12.24
N LEU A 222 -1.56 0.44 12.05
CA LEU A 222 -0.70 0.81 10.94
C LEU A 222 -1.28 0.36 9.59
N VAL A 223 -1.85 -0.84 9.50
CA VAL A 223 -2.56 -1.30 8.29
C VAL A 223 -3.74 -0.38 7.99
N ARG A 224 -4.54 -0.03 9.01
CA ARG A 224 -5.66 0.91 8.86
C ARG A 224 -5.19 2.28 8.37
N GLU A 225 -4.07 2.80 8.90
CA GLU A 225 -3.45 4.05 8.45
C GLU A 225 -3.01 3.98 6.97
N GLU A 226 -2.36 2.88 6.54
CA GLU A 226 -1.94 2.71 5.14
C GLU A 226 -3.15 2.68 4.19
N VAL A 227 -4.21 1.94 4.54
CA VAL A 227 -5.44 1.90 3.74
C VAL A 227 -6.13 3.26 3.70
N ALA A 228 -6.17 3.97 4.84
CA ALA A 228 -6.78 5.30 4.93
C ALA A 228 -6.17 6.30 3.93
N GLN A 229 -4.87 6.17 3.60
CA GLN A 229 -4.22 7.05 2.62
C GLN A 229 -4.77 6.89 1.17
N THR A 230 -5.52 5.84 0.91
CA THR A 230 -5.98 5.45 -0.44
C THR A 230 -7.49 5.66 -0.66
N VAL A 231 -8.19 6.17 0.34
CA VAL A 231 -9.65 6.40 0.33
C VAL A 231 -10.00 7.82 0.77
N CYS A 232 -11.23 8.24 0.47
CA CYS A 232 -11.72 9.59 0.78
C CYS A 232 -12.67 9.64 1.98
N THR A 233 -13.35 8.54 2.30
CA THR A 233 -14.37 8.52 3.35
C THR A 233 -14.13 7.42 4.37
N PRO A 234 -14.64 7.57 5.61
CA PRO A 234 -14.61 6.50 6.61
C PRO A 234 -15.31 5.21 6.15
N THR A 235 -16.40 5.33 5.41
CA THR A 235 -17.13 4.18 4.86
C THR A 235 -16.27 3.42 3.85
N ASP A 236 -15.59 4.12 2.94
CA ASP A 236 -14.67 3.50 1.99
C ASP A 236 -13.51 2.79 2.71
N LEU A 237 -13.02 3.33 3.84
CA LEU A 237 -11.98 2.70 4.63
C LEU A 237 -12.43 1.35 5.19
N ASP A 238 -13.60 1.29 5.78
CA ASP A 238 -14.11 0.05 6.38
C ASP A 238 -14.41 -1.02 5.30
N ASP A 239 -14.89 -0.60 4.13
CA ASP A 239 -15.09 -1.47 2.98
C ASP A 239 -13.77 -1.99 2.43
N GLU A 240 -12.75 -1.12 2.30
CA GLU A 240 -11.45 -1.50 1.77
C GLU A 240 -10.69 -2.41 2.73
N LEU A 241 -10.84 -2.23 4.05
CA LEU A 241 -10.30 -3.15 5.05
C LEU A 241 -10.97 -4.53 5.00
N ARG A 242 -12.31 -4.59 4.82
CA ARG A 242 -13.01 -5.86 4.62
C ARG A 242 -12.56 -6.55 3.34
N TYR A 243 -12.38 -5.78 2.27
CA TYR A 243 -11.86 -6.31 1.01
C TYR A 243 -10.44 -6.85 1.14
N LEU A 244 -9.55 -6.12 1.80
CA LEU A 244 -8.19 -6.57 2.12
C LEU A 244 -8.18 -7.94 2.79
N LEU A 245 -9.04 -8.14 3.80
CA LEU A 245 -9.16 -9.43 4.49
C LEU A 245 -9.66 -10.54 3.57
N THR A 246 -10.55 -10.24 2.63
CA THR A 246 -11.04 -11.21 1.64
C THR A 246 -9.91 -11.63 0.69
N VAL A 247 -9.13 -10.67 0.20
CA VAL A 247 -8.00 -10.92 -0.71
C VAL A 247 -6.90 -11.77 -0.07
N ILE A 248 -6.59 -11.52 1.21
CA ILE A 248 -5.55 -12.28 1.95
C ILE A 248 -5.96 -13.74 2.18
N ARG A 249 -7.26 -14.02 2.28
CA ARG A 249 -7.80 -15.36 2.55
C ARG A 249 -8.02 -16.19 1.27
N SER A 250 -7.99 -15.57 0.09
CA SER A 250 -8.26 -16.21 -1.20
C SER A 250 -7.02 -16.79 -1.85
#